data_e9e7b34aa29568c7a2099d2504b45b84
#
_entry.id   e9e7b34aa29568c7a2099d2504b45b84
#
_cell.length_a   1.000
_cell.length_b   1.000
_cell.length_c   1.000
_cell.angle_alpha   90.00
_cell.angle_beta   90.00
_cell.angle_gamma   90.00
#
_symmetry.space_group_name_H-M   'P 1'
#
loop_
_entity.id
_entity.type
_entity.pdbx_description
1 polymer ?
#
loop_
_entity_poly.entity_id
_entity_poly.type
_entity_poly.pdbx_seq_one_letter_code
_entity_poly.pdbx_strand_id
1 'polypeptide(L)'
;HPVNRRQRQMCIRDSGTGSNVRHVCNILPETEPADSLLVVEVITPAGNWSSYPPHKHDTDNLPEESYLEETYYHRVNPPQGYVLHRVYDDSRELDETMAAEDRTVVLVPRGYHPVGVPHGYESYYLNVMAGPKRIWKFKNDPAHEWMLS
;
A
#
# COMPACT_ATOMS: atom_id res chain seq x y z
N HIS A 1 18.08 -19.77 -3.33
CA HIS A 1 18.71 -18.86 -4.29
C HIS A 1 18.81 -17.48 -3.64
N PRO A 2 19.99 -16.86 -3.53
CA PRO A 2 20.09 -15.48 -3.10
C PRO A 2 19.42 -14.63 -4.18
N VAL A 3 18.29 -14.01 -3.85
CA VAL A 3 17.70 -12.98 -4.70
C VAL A 3 18.75 -11.90 -4.84
N ASN A 4 19.22 -11.72 -6.06
CA ASN A 4 20.34 -10.85 -6.38
C ASN A 4 20.03 -9.42 -5.93
N ARG A 5 20.79 -8.86 -4.99
CA ARG A 5 20.65 -7.48 -4.48
C ARG A 5 20.52 -6.44 -5.60
N ARG A 6 21.15 -6.69 -6.78
CA ARG A 6 21.04 -5.84 -7.96
C ARG A 6 19.63 -5.81 -8.57
N GLN A 7 18.90 -6.93 -8.58
CA GLN A 7 17.52 -6.96 -9.09
C GLN A 7 16.56 -6.19 -8.18
N ARG A 8 16.72 -6.28 -6.84
CA ARG A 8 15.95 -5.46 -5.91
C ARG A 8 16.21 -3.96 -6.07
N GLN A 9 17.45 -3.54 -6.24
CA GLN A 9 17.80 -2.13 -6.46
C GLN A 9 17.23 -1.56 -7.77
N MET A 10 17.08 -2.36 -8.82
CA MET A 10 16.49 -1.92 -10.11
C MET A 10 14.97 -1.79 -10.09
N CYS A 11 14.29 -2.43 -9.13
CA CYS A 11 12.84 -2.41 -9.00
C CYS A 11 12.33 -1.26 -8.11
N ILE A 12 13.15 -0.76 -7.19
CA ILE A 12 12.75 0.25 -6.22
C ILE A 12 12.63 1.62 -6.90
N ARG A 13 11.44 2.23 -6.77
CA ARG A 13 11.16 3.61 -7.17
C ARG A 13 10.86 4.43 -5.92
N ASP A 14 11.55 5.54 -5.76
CA ASP A 14 11.21 6.52 -4.75
C ASP A 14 9.89 7.22 -5.13
N SER A 15 9.02 7.38 -4.18
CA SER A 15 7.72 8.02 -4.35
C SER A 15 7.45 8.96 -3.19
N GLY A 16 6.82 10.11 -3.49
CA GLY A 16 6.43 11.10 -2.50
C GLY A 16 7.54 12.08 -2.11
N THR A 17 7.15 13.09 -1.35
CA THR A 17 8.01 14.17 -0.83
C THR A 17 7.69 14.44 0.63
N GLY A 18 8.60 15.12 1.34
CA GLY A 18 8.41 15.46 2.74
C GLY A 18 8.25 14.21 3.62
N SER A 19 7.11 14.10 4.30
CA SER A 19 6.77 12.96 5.16
C SER A 19 5.98 11.83 4.42
N ASN A 20 5.96 11.87 3.08
CA ASN A 20 5.29 10.88 2.25
C ASN A 20 6.27 10.02 1.43
N VAL A 21 7.52 9.97 1.84
CA VAL A 21 8.56 9.18 1.16
C VAL A 21 8.34 7.70 1.39
N ARG A 22 8.30 6.93 0.32
CA ARG A 22 8.29 5.46 0.33
C ARG A 22 9.03 4.93 -0.88
N HIS A 23 9.58 3.75 -0.74
CA HIS A 23 10.30 3.03 -1.78
C HIS A 23 9.44 1.87 -2.25
N VAL A 24 9.00 1.93 -3.50
CA VAL A 24 8.02 0.99 -4.08
C VAL A 24 8.72 0.08 -5.08
N CYS A 25 8.50 -1.22 -4.97
CA CYS A 25 8.90 -2.21 -5.96
C CYS A 25 7.67 -2.99 -6.45
N ASN A 26 7.33 -2.85 -7.71
CA ASN A 26 6.30 -3.65 -8.37
C ASN A 26 6.87 -5.02 -8.72
N ILE A 27 6.61 -6.03 -7.87
CA ILE A 27 7.09 -7.40 -8.07
C ILE A 27 6.36 -8.06 -9.24
N LEU A 28 5.04 -7.89 -9.29
CA LEU A 28 4.17 -8.47 -10.32
C LEU A 28 3.14 -7.41 -10.77
N PRO A 29 3.56 -6.45 -11.61
CA PRO A 29 2.68 -5.40 -12.13
C PRO A 29 1.70 -5.95 -13.17
N GLU A 30 0.73 -5.14 -13.57
CA GLU A 30 -0.26 -5.49 -14.61
C GLU A 30 0.37 -5.76 -15.99
N THR A 31 1.58 -5.25 -16.23
CA THR A 31 2.35 -5.43 -17.47
C THR A 31 3.05 -6.78 -17.57
N GLU A 32 3.24 -7.48 -16.44
CA GLU A 32 3.84 -8.81 -16.42
C GLU A 32 2.77 -9.89 -16.56
N PRO A 33 3.02 -10.96 -17.32
CA PRO A 33 2.05 -12.03 -17.50
C PRO A 33 1.83 -12.80 -16.19
N ALA A 34 0.59 -12.83 -15.73
CA ALA A 34 0.14 -13.59 -14.58
C ALA A 34 -1.35 -13.88 -14.68
N ASP A 35 -1.82 -14.87 -13.94
CA ASP A 35 -3.22 -15.27 -13.96
C ASP A 35 -4.12 -14.22 -13.28
N SER A 36 -3.86 -13.91 -12.00
CA SER A 36 -4.81 -13.13 -11.20
C SER A 36 -4.18 -12.06 -10.33
N LEU A 37 -2.99 -12.27 -9.79
CA LEU A 37 -2.44 -11.42 -8.76
C LEU A 37 -1.67 -10.21 -9.30
N LEU A 38 -1.77 -9.12 -8.56
CA LEU A 38 -0.84 -7.98 -8.57
C LEU A 38 -0.07 -8.00 -7.24
N VAL A 39 1.25 -7.82 -7.29
CA VAL A 39 2.10 -7.90 -6.10
C VAL A 39 3.07 -6.72 -6.06
N VAL A 40 3.08 -6.03 -4.95
CA VAL A 40 3.93 -4.86 -4.70
C VAL A 40 4.58 -5.00 -3.33
N GLU A 41 5.83 -4.61 -3.21
CA GLU A 41 6.45 -4.40 -1.90
C GLU A 41 6.79 -2.93 -1.70
N VAL A 42 6.66 -2.46 -0.46
CA VAL A 42 6.93 -1.08 -0.10
C VAL A 42 7.74 -1.02 1.19
N ILE A 43 8.79 -0.19 1.17
CA ILE A 43 9.54 0.19 2.37
C ILE A 43 9.21 1.65 2.66
N THR A 44 8.79 1.92 3.89
CA THR A 44 8.46 3.26 4.36
C THR A 44 9.38 3.64 5.51
N PRO A 45 10.23 4.67 5.34
CA PRO A 45 11.11 5.14 6.40
C PRO A 45 10.36 5.73 7.60
N ALA A 46 11.05 5.83 8.73
CA ALA A 46 10.52 6.41 9.97
C ALA A 46 9.89 7.79 9.75
N GLY A 47 8.72 8.00 10.36
CA GLY A 47 7.99 9.26 10.31
C GLY A 47 7.31 9.56 8.97
N ASN A 48 7.26 8.58 8.06
CA ASN A 48 6.65 8.75 6.75
C ASN A 48 5.33 7.99 6.61
N TRP A 49 4.59 8.34 5.56
CA TRP A 49 3.33 7.72 5.18
C TRP A 49 3.45 7.03 3.83
N SER A 50 2.73 5.94 3.67
CA SER A 50 2.55 5.21 2.41
C SER A 50 1.07 4.93 2.15
N SER A 51 0.72 4.52 0.91
CA SER A 51 -0.67 4.53 0.45
C SER A 51 -1.33 5.90 0.70
N TYR A 52 -0.57 6.97 0.48
CA TYR A 52 -0.90 8.32 0.89
C TYR A 52 -0.59 9.31 -0.26
N PRO A 53 -1.47 10.26 -0.60
CA PRO A 53 -2.78 10.48 0.02
C PRO A 53 -3.66 9.23 0.00
N PRO A 54 -4.65 9.14 0.92
CA PRO A 54 -5.55 8.00 0.98
C PRO A 54 -6.21 7.72 -0.37
N HIS A 55 -6.18 6.46 -0.80
CA HIS A 55 -6.79 6.04 -2.06
C HIS A 55 -7.52 4.70 -1.87
N LYS A 56 -8.42 4.40 -2.79
CA LYS A 56 -9.20 3.16 -2.84
C LYS A 56 -9.26 2.59 -4.26
N HIS A 57 -9.58 1.32 -4.36
CA HIS A 57 -9.84 0.62 -5.62
C HIS A 57 -10.85 -0.51 -5.35
N ASP A 58 -12.06 -0.13 -5.02
CA ASP A 58 -13.13 -1.02 -4.58
C ASP A 58 -14.38 -0.98 -5.47
N THR A 59 -14.28 -0.36 -6.65
CA THR A 59 -15.38 -0.18 -7.58
C THR A 59 -14.92 -0.54 -9.00
N ASP A 60 -15.68 -1.39 -9.70
CA ASP A 60 -15.41 -1.69 -11.12
C ASP A 60 -15.98 -0.56 -12.00
N ASN A 61 -15.20 0.50 -12.14
CA ASN A 61 -15.53 1.70 -12.90
C ASN A 61 -14.34 2.18 -13.74
N LEU A 62 -13.79 1.30 -14.57
CA LEU A 62 -12.68 1.67 -15.46
C LEU A 62 -13.14 2.72 -16.49
N PRO A 63 -12.28 3.67 -16.86
CA PRO A 63 -10.85 3.77 -16.54
C PRO A 63 -10.51 4.51 -15.22
N GLU A 64 -11.49 4.97 -14.45
CA GLU A 64 -11.28 5.81 -13.25
C GLU A 64 -10.82 4.98 -12.06
N GLU A 65 -11.40 3.80 -11.86
CA GLU A 65 -11.14 2.94 -10.71
C GLU A 65 -11.31 1.46 -11.10
N SER A 66 -10.48 0.58 -10.56
CA SER A 66 -10.64 -0.86 -10.66
C SER A 66 -11.13 -1.46 -9.35
N TYR A 67 -11.77 -2.63 -9.42
CA TYR A 67 -12.13 -3.39 -8.23
C TYR A 67 -11.02 -4.39 -7.91
N LEU A 68 -10.35 -4.20 -6.76
CA LEU A 68 -9.32 -5.09 -6.23
C LEU A 68 -9.47 -5.20 -4.71
N GLU A 69 -9.59 -6.41 -4.21
CA GLU A 69 -9.34 -6.69 -2.79
C GLU A 69 -7.83 -6.71 -2.54
N GLU A 70 -7.43 -6.36 -1.33
CA GLU A 70 -6.03 -6.15 -1.01
C GLU A 70 -5.66 -6.71 0.36
N THR A 71 -4.43 -7.18 0.48
CA THR A 71 -3.84 -7.59 1.76
C THR A 71 -2.49 -6.94 1.95
N TYR A 72 -2.19 -6.56 3.20
CA TYR A 72 -0.89 -6.03 3.62
C TYR A 72 -0.25 -6.96 4.63
N TYR A 73 0.83 -7.64 4.26
CA TYR A 73 1.67 -8.34 5.22
C TYR A 73 2.75 -7.40 5.73
N HIS A 74 2.64 -6.98 6.99
CA HIS A 74 3.54 -6.01 7.60
C HIS A 74 4.77 -6.65 8.23
N ARG A 75 5.93 -6.01 8.04
CA ARG A 75 7.15 -6.20 8.80
C ARG A 75 7.58 -4.85 9.35
N VAL A 76 7.99 -4.82 10.61
CA VAL A 76 8.41 -3.59 11.29
C VAL A 76 9.80 -3.78 11.89
N ASN A 77 10.65 -2.75 11.77
CA ASN A 77 11.99 -2.75 12.35
C ASN A 77 12.17 -1.48 13.23
N PRO A 78 12.60 -1.64 14.50
CA PRO A 78 12.77 -2.90 15.23
C PRO A 78 11.43 -3.62 15.50
N PRO A 79 11.45 -4.95 15.75
CA PRO A 79 10.24 -5.80 15.68
C PRO A 79 9.21 -5.58 16.79
N GLN A 80 9.51 -4.83 17.84
CA GLN A 80 8.53 -4.40 18.85
C GLN A 80 7.72 -3.19 18.39
N GLY A 81 8.03 -2.63 17.24
CA GLY A 81 7.33 -1.49 16.66
C GLY A 81 5.98 -1.85 16.06
N TYR A 82 5.29 -0.83 15.59
CA TYR A 82 4.02 -0.94 14.91
C TYR A 82 3.87 0.17 13.87
N VAL A 83 2.92 0.01 12.98
CA VAL A 83 2.44 1.06 12.08
C VAL A 83 0.97 1.34 12.37
N LEU A 84 0.51 2.55 12.05
CA LEU A 84 -0.91 2.88 12.06
C LEU A 84 -1.47 2.62 10.67
N HIS A 85 -2.41 1.70 10.57
CA HIS A 85 -3.10 1.39 9.32
C HIS A 85 -4.58 1.68 9.51
N ARG A 86 -5.09 2.70 8.80
CA ARG A 86 -6.51 3.03 8.80
C ARG A 86 -7.16 2.51 7.54
N VAL A 87 -8.32 1.89 7.69
CA VAL A 87 -9.17 1.45 6.57
C VAL A 87 -10.54 2.08 6.76
N TYR A 88 -11.00 2.87 5.78
CA TYR A 88 -12.27 3.56 5.90
C TYR A 88 -12.94 3.74 4.53
N ASP A 89 -14.27 3.73 4.49
CA ASP A 89 -15.04 3.99 3.28
C ASP A 89 -15.70 5.38 3.27
N ASP A 90 -16.33 5.74 2.15
CA ASP A 90 -16.98 7.05 1.99
C ASP A 90 -18.13 7.26 2.99
N SER A 91 -18.83 6.18 3.38
CA SER A 91 -19.94 6.24 4.33
C SER A 91 -19.51 6.28 5.79
N ARG A 92 -18.25 5.90 6.07
CA ARG A 92 -17.71 5.71 7.41
C ARG A 92 -18.39 4.57 8.20
N GLU A 93 -19.12 3.68 7.53
CA GLU A 93 -19.58 2.43 8.12
C GLU A 93 -18.39 1.50 8.41
N LEU A 94 -17.39 1.53 7.53
CA LEU A 94 -16.06 1.00 7.80
C LEU A 94 -15.14 2.17 8.13
N ASP A 95 -14.65 2.24 9.36
CA ASP A 95 -13.62 3.21 9.78
C ASP A 95 -12.83 2.63 10.95
N GLU A 96 -11.82 1.83 10.62
CA GLU A 96 -10.98 1.13 11.58
C GLU A 96 -9.55 1.65 11.51
N THR A 97 -8.97 1.96 12.66
CA THR A 97 -7.55 2.28 12.78
C THR A 97 -6.87 1.24 13.63
N MET A 98 -5.90 0.55 13.05
CA MET A 98 -5.21 -0.58 13.65
C MET A 98 -3.74 -0.24 13.93
N ALA A 99 -3.22 -0.71 15.06
CA ALA A 99 -1.79 -0.83 15.27
C ALA A 99 -1.34 -2.17 14.66
N ALA A 100 -0.79 -2.14 13.46
CA ALA A 100 -0.28 -3.34 12.81
C ALA A 100 1.17 -3.58 13.25
N GLU A 101 1.39 -4.68 13.96
CA GLU A 101 2.69 -5.10 14.49
C GLU A 101 3.49 -5.92 13.46
N ASP A 102 4.75 -6.25 13.80
CA ASP A 102 5.58 -7.11 12.97
C ASP A 102 4.92 -8.48 12.72
N ARG A 103 4.92 -8.94 11.47
CA ARG A 103 4.33 -10.19 11.00
C ARG A 103 2.80 -10.28 11.09
N THR A 104 2.11 -9.15 11.04
CA THR A 104 0.65 -9.12 10.95
C THR A 104 0.17 -8.94 9.51
N VAL A 105 -1.06 -9.35 9.26
CA VAL A 105 -1.75 -9.13 7.99
C VAL A 105 -2.96 -8.25 8.25
N VAL A 106 -3.07 -7.17 7.48
CA VAL A 106 -4.28 -6.34 7.41
C VAL A 106 -5.02 -6.68 6.12
N LEU A 107 -6.32 -6.95 6.25
CA LEU A 107 -7.21 -7.17 5.10
C LEU A 107 -7.89 -5.85 4.74
N VAL A 108 -7.87 -5.52 3.46
CA VAL A 108 -8.54 -4.34 2.90
C VAL A 108 -9.55 -4.81 1.86
N PRO A 109 -10.78 -5.17 2.29
CA PRO A 109 -11.81 -5.61 1.37
C PRO A 109 -12.38 -4.47 0.52
N ARG A 110 -12.34 -3.24 1.06
CA ARG A 110 -12.77 -2.00 0.41
C ARG A 110 -12.26 -0.78 1.15
N GLY A 111 -12.37 0.38 0.55
CA GLY A 111 -12.12 1.68 1.17
C GLY A 111 -10.68 2.18 1.05
N TYR A 112 -10.49 3.37 1.57
CA TYR A 112 -9.19 4.05 1.67
C TYR A 112 -8.34 3.40 2.77
N HIS A 113 -7.03 3.28 2.54
CA HIS A 113 -6.19 2.44 3.41
C HIS A 113 -4.77 3.00 3.65
N PRO A 114 -4.63 4.24 4.14
CA PRO A 114 -3.33 4.85 4.41
C PRO A 114 -2.57 4.17 5.55
N VAL A 115 -1.24 4.17 5.44
CA VAL A 115 -0.33 3.60 6.46
C VAL A 115 0.62 4.68 6.95
N GLY A 116 0.66 4.91 8.26
CA GLY A 116 1.58 5.83 8.92
C GLY A 116 2.64 5.09 9.73
N VAL A 117 3.90 5.42 9.53
CA VAL A 117 5.03 4.82 10.25
C VAL A 117 5.50 5.79 11.34
N PRO A 118 5.39 5.44 12.64
CA PRO A 118 5.87 6.28 13.71
C PRO A 118 7.38 6.56 13.62
N HIS A 119 7.81 7.68 14.19
CA HIS A 119 9.22 7.98 14.32
C HIS A 119 9.96 6.84 15.02
N GLY A 120 11.14 6.49 14.51
CA GLY A 120 12.00 5.46 15.08
C GLY A 120 11.76 4.05 14.53
N TYR A 121 10.71 3.83 13.74
CA TYR A 121 10.43 2.54 13.09
C TYR A 121 10.57 2.64 11.59
N GLU A 122 10.99 1.56 10.94
CA GLU A 122 10.91 1.38 9.50
C GLU A 122 9.87 0.29 9.20
N SER A 123 9.01 0.53 8.24
CA SER A 123 8.00 -0.42 7.80
C SER A 123 8.34 -1.00 6.44
N TYR A 124 8.14 -2.29 6.31
CA TYR A 124 7.98 -3.01 5.06
C TYR A 124 6.58 -3.60 5.00
N TYR A 125 5.94 -3.59 3.85
CA TYR A 125 4.81 -4.47 3.62
C TYR A 125 4.87 -5.12 2.25
N LEU A 126 4.40 -6.37 2.20
CA LEU A 126 4.06 -7.06 0.97
C LEU A 126 2.57 -6.87 0.72
N ASN A 127 2.27 -6.28 -0.40
CA ASN A 127 0.93 -5.97 -0.82
C ASN A 127 0.52 -6.94 -1.94
N VAL A 128 -0.62 -7.61 -1.76
CA VAL A 128 -1.18 -8.52 -2.74
C VAL A 128 -2.61 -8.10 -3.04
N MET A 129 -2.89 -7.89 -4.31
CA MET A 129 -4.21 -7.47 -4.80
C MET A 129 -4.78 -8.51 -5.76
N ALA A 130 -6.09 -8.70 -5.71
CA ALA A 130 -6.82 -9.56 -6.63
C ALA A 130 -8.23 -9.00 -6.89
N GLY A 131 -8.73 -9.21 -8.11
CA GLY A 131 -10.05 -8.78 -8.51
C GLY A 131 -10.46 -9.37 -9.87
N PRO A 132 -11.65 -9.04 -10.39
CA PRO A 132 -12.14 -9.59 -11.64
C PRO A 132 -11.31 -9.20 -12.87
N LYS A 133 -10.58 -8.08 -12.77
CA LYS A 133 -9.64 -7.62 -13.79
C LYS A 133 -8.30 -7.31 -13.16
N ARG A 134 -7.22 -7.79 -13.77
CA ARG A 134 -5.86 -7.56 -13.32
C ARG A 134 -5.33 -6.21 -13.83
N ILE A 135 -5.98 -5.14 -13.34
CA ILE A 135 -5.68 -3.72 -13.66
C ILE A 135 -5.67 -2.95 -12.36
N TRP A 136 -4.63 -2.15 -12.13
CA TRP A 136 -4.52 -1.33 -10.92
C TRP A 136 -4.78 0.15 -11.22
N LYS A 137 -6.01 0.57 -10.96
CA LYS A 137 -6.46 1.96 -11.01
C LYS A 137 -7.10 2.32 -9.68
N PHE A 138 -6.53 3.28 -9.00
CA PHE A 138 -7.03 3.75 -7.71
C PHE A 138 -7.56 5.17 -7.81
N LYS A 139 -8.53 5.47 -6.96
CA LYS A 139 -9.13 6.78 -6.78
C LYS A 139 -8.71 7.36 -5.44
N ASN A 140 -8.16 8.56 -5.46
CA ASN A 140 -7.81 9.28 -4.22
C ASN A 140 -9.06 9.76 -3.49
N ASP A 141 -8.96 9.89 -2.16
CA ASP A 141 -9.95 10.58 -1.36
C ASP A 141 -9.93 12.07 -1.71
N PRO A 142 -11.03 12.64 -2.25
CA PRO A 142 -11.07 14.04 -2.67
C PRO A 142 -10.72 15.03 -1.56
N ALA A 143 -11.00 14.68 -0.30
CA ALA A 143 -10.68 15.53 0.85
C ALA A 143 -9.17 15.69 1.07
N HIS A 144 -8.35 14.82 0.47
CA HIS A 144 -6.90 14.75 0.66
C HIS A 144 -6.09 14.98 -0.62
N GLU A 145 -6.72 15.18 -1.77
CA GLU A 145 -6.02 15.37 -3.06
C GLU A 145 -5.15 16.64 -3.11
N TRP A 146 -5.42 17.63 -2.29
CA TRP A 146 -4.61 18.85 -2.18
C TRP A 146 -3.13 18.56 -1.86
N MET A 147 -2.81 17.40 -1.33
CA MET A 147 -1.42 16.98 -1.05
C MET A 147 -0.62 16.61 -2.32
N LEU A 148 -1.27 16.53 -3.47
CA LEU A 148 -0.63 16.23 -4.75
C LEU A 148 -0.23 17.49 -5.53
N SER A 149 -0.62 18.66 -5.04
CA SER A 149 -0.38 19.98 -5.65
C SER A 149 0.94 20.62 -5.18
#